data_cc31d0ef56333c827ce45f40465eb261
#
_entry.id   cc31d0ef56333c827ce45f40465eb261
#
_cell.length_a   1.000
_cell.length_b   1.000
_cell.length_c   1.000
_cell.angle_alpha   90.00
_cell.angle_beta   90.00
_cell.angle_gamma   90.00
#
_symmetry.space_group_name_H-M   'P 1'
#
loop_
_entity.id
_entity.type
_entity.pdbx_description
1 polymer ?
#
loop_
_entity_poly.entity_id
_entity_poly.type
_entity_poly.pdbx_seq_one_letter_code
_entity_poly.pdbx_strand_id
1 'polypeptide(L)'
;PKDTKLGREDVACSIMNMLHAAHSYGLGSCYIGIALGIFDSDIQKRFQLPDGYEPVACVVLGYEQDAPAPAKPRRTDNIYYIR
;
A
#
# COMPACT_ATOMS: atom_id res chain seq x y z
N PRO A 1 -7.54 -0.70 -14.25
CA PRO A 1 -8.92 -0.62 -14.73
C PRO A 1 -9.92 -1.13 -13.70
N LYS A 2 -11.12 -0.57 -13.73
CA LYS A 2 -12.17 -0.89 -12.75
C LYS A 2 -12.73 -2.29 -12.89
N ASP A 3 -12.71 -2.83 -14.08
CA ASP A 3 -13.42 -4.06 -14.43
C ASP A 3 -12.54 -5.31 -14.45
N THR A 4 -11.36 -5.24 -13.89
CA THR A 4 -10.50 -6.42 -13.73
C THR A 4 -10.92 -7.22 -12.50
N LYS A 5 -10.87 -8.55 -12.59
CA LYS A 5 -11.29 -9.41 -11.48
C LYS A 5 -10.36 -9.37 -10.29
N LEU A 6 -9.06 -9.29 -10.54
CA LEU A 6 -8.03 -9.36 -9.50
C LEU A 6 -7.26 -8.05 -9.38
N GLY A 7 -7.89 -6.94 -9.74
CA GLY A 7 -7.21 -5.64 -9.76
C GLY A 7 -6.68 -5.21 -8.40
N ARG A 8 -7.44 -5.45 -7.33
CA ARG A 8 -7.00 -5.06 -5.98
C ARG A 8 -5.81 -5.88 -5.51
N GLU A 9 -5.83 -7.18 -5.81
CA GLU A 9 -4.72 -8.08 -5.47
C GLU A 9 -3.47 -7.71 -6.26
N ASP A 10 -3.61 -7.39 -7.54
CA ASP A 10 -2.50 -6.98 -8.39
C ASP A 10 -1.86 -5.69 -7.86
N VAL A 11 -2.68 -4.72 -7.48
CA VAL A 11 -2.19 -3.46 -6.91
C VAL A 11 -1.48 -3.71 -5.59
N ALA A 12 -2.03 -4.57 -4.73
CA ALA A 12 -1.41 -4.89 -3.45
C ALA A 12 -0.03 -5.50 -3.64
N CYS A 13 0.13 -6.41 -4.60
CA CYS A 13 1.44 -7.00 -4.90
C CYS A 13 2.43 -5.96 -5.40
N SER A 14 1.98 -5.04 -6.26
CA SER A 14 2.80 -3.95 -6.75
C SER A 14 3.25 -3.03 -5.62
N ILE A 15 2.35 -2.71 -4.69
CA ILE A 15 2.66 -1.85 -3.56
C ILE A 15 3.69 -2.50 -2.64
N MET A 16 3.59 -3.80 -2.39
CA MET A 16 4.57 -4.48 -1.57
C MET A 16 5.97 -4.35 -2.18
N ASN A 17 6.10 -4.48 -3.49
CA ASN A 17 7.36 -4.26 -4.17
C ASN A 17 7.85 -2.82 -4.02
N MET A 18 6.95 -1.85 -4.05
CA MET A 18 7.30 -0.44 -3.83
C MET A 18 7.84 -0.22 -2.41
N LEU A 19 7.21 -0.83 -1.40
CA LEU A 19 7.67 -0.71 -0.02
C LEU A 19 9.08 -1.28 0.16
N HIS A 20 9.35 -2.44 -0.43
CA HIS A 20 10.68 -3.03 -0.39
C HIS A 20 11.71 -2.19 -1.13
N ALA A 21 11.34 -1.67 -2.30
CA ALA A 21 12.23 -0.79 -3.06
C ALA A 21 12.55 0.48 -2.28
N ALA A 22 11.55 1.09 -1.64
CA ALA A 22 11.75 2.28 -0.83
C ALA A 22 12.73 1.99 0.31
N HIS A 23 12.56 0.86 0.99
CA HIS A 23 13.47 0.45 2.05
C HIS A 23 14.91 0.31 1.55
N SER A 24 15.10 -0.25 0.37
CA SER A 24 16.44 -0.42 -0.21
C SER A 24 17.11 0.91 -0.54
N TYR A 25 16.32 1.97 -0.75
CA TYR A 25 16.86 3.33 -0.97
C TYR A 25 16.97 4.14 0.32
N GLY A 26 16.74 3.52 1.47
CA GLY A 26 16.82 4.21 2.76
C GLY A 26 15.63 5.08 3.09
N LEU A 27 14.49 4.87 2.41
CA LEU A 27 13.27 5.62 2.63
C LEU A 27 12.32 4.85 3.55
N GLY A 28 11.58 5.59 4.37
CA GLY A 28 10.43 5.05 5.08
C GLY A 28 9.20 5.07 4.20
N SER A 29 8.34 4.09 4.34
CA SER A 29 7.10 4.01 3.57
C SER A 29 6.02 3.31 4.36
N CYS A 30 4.76 3.59 4.00
CA CYS A 30 3.63 2.98 4.67
C CYS A 30 2.43 2.90 3.73
N TYR A 31 1.76 1.77 3.75
CA TYR A 31 0.50 1.56 3.05
C TYR A 31 -0.62 2.25 3.83
N ILE A 32 -1.37 3.12 3.15
CA ILE A 32 -2.43 3.89 3.78
C ILE A 32 -3.79 3.40 3.27
N GLY A 33 -4.49 2.64 4.11
CA GLY A 33 -5.81 2.14 3.75
C GLY A 33 -6.92 3.17 3.88
N ILE A 34 -6.87 3.99 4.91
CA ILE A 34 -7.94 4.96 5.19
C ILE A 34 -7.92 6.17 4.26
N ALA A 35 -6.83 6.41 3.57
CA ALA A 35 -6.71 7.55 2.67
C ALA A 35 -7.64 7.46 1.47
N LEU A 36 -8.18 6.30 1.18
CA LEU A 36 -9.10 6.13 0.05
C LEU A 36 -10.36 6.97 0.18
N GLY A 37 -10.76 7.30 1.41
CA GLY A 37 -11.94 8.12 1.64
C GLY A 37 -11.81 9.55 1.17
N ILE A 38 -10.60 10.04 0.95
CA ILE A 38 -10.37 11.40 0.45
C ILE A 38 -10.38 11.48 -1.09
N PHE A 39 -10.46 10.35 -1.78
CA PHE A 39 -10.48 10.34 -3.24
C PHE A 39 -11.89 10.57 -3.76
N ASP A 40 -12.38 11.79 -3.57
CA ASP A 40 -13.64 12.20 -4.19
C ASP A 40 -13.41 12.57 -5.66
N SER A 41 -14.48 12.98 -6.35
CA SER A 41 -14.41 13.28 -7.78
C SER A 41 -13.48 14.43 -8.11
N ASP A 42 -13.36 15.42 -7.20
CA ASP A 42 -12.51 16.58 -7.45
C ASP A 42 -11.03 16.23 -7.32
N ILE A 43 -10.69 15.40 -6.34
CA ILE A 43 -9.32 14.95 -6.15
C ILE A 43 -8.91 14.02 -7.29
N GLN A 44 -9.80 13.14 -7.73
CA GLN A 44 -9.53 12.28 -8.88
C GLN A 44 -9.21 13.08 -10.13
N LYS A 45 -9.91 14.19 -10.36
CA LYS A 45 -9.63 15.07 -11.49
C LYS A 45 -8.23 15.68 -11.40
N ARG A 46 -7.79 16.03 -10.20
CA ARG A 46 -6.44 16.59 -9.99
C ARG A 46 -5.35 15.58 -10.34
N PHE A 47 -5.59 14.30 -10.13
CA PHE A 47 -4.64 13.25 -10.47
C PHE A 47 -4.69 12.87 -11.94
N GLN A 48 -5.63 13.44 -12.72
CA GLN A 48 -5.73 13.23 -14.17
C GLN A 48 -5.84 11.75 -14.53
N LEU A 49 -6.64 11.01 -13.76
CA LEU A 49 -6.83 9.58 -14.02
C LEU A 49 -7.62 9.40 -15.33
N PRO A 50 -7.19 8.47 -16.20
CA PRO A 50 -7.96 8.14 -17.39
C PRO A 50 -9.33 7.57 -17.05
N ASP A 51 -10.28 7.69 -17.97
CA ASP A 51 -11.59 7.07 -17.81
C ASP A 51 -11.44 5.56 -17.65
N GLY A 52 -12.24 4.98 -16.77
CA GLY A 52 -12.18 3.54 -16.49
C GLY A 52 -11.14 3.14 -15.46
N TYR A 53 -10.41 4.10 -14.89
CA TYR A 53 -9.45 3.86 -13.81
C TYR A 53 -9.94 4.49 -12.52
N GLU A 54 -9.58 3.87 -11.40
CA GLU A 54 -9.90 4.39 -10.09
C GLU A 54 -8.71 4.18 -9.14
N PRO A 55 -8.54 5.06 -8.14
CA PRO A 55 -7.51 4.84 -7.13
C PRO A 55 -7.93 3.67 -6.23
N VAL A 56 -6.99 2.79 -5.90
CA VAL A 56 -7.23 1.62 -5.06
C VAL A 56 -6.53 1.76 -3.73
N ALA A 57 -5.35 2.36 -3.71
CA ALA A 57 -4.54 2.42 -2.51
C ALA A 57 -3.58 3.61 -2.56
N CYS A 58 -3.04 3.95 -1.40
CA CYS A 58 -2.06 5.02 -1.26
C CYS A 58 -0.86 4.52 -0.49
N VAL A 59 0.30 5.09 -0.82
CA VAL A 59 1.53 4.87 -0.08
C VAL A 59 2.14 6.22 0.24
N VAL A 60 2.60 6.40 1.48
CA VAL A 60 3.39 7.57 1.84
C VAL A 60 4.86 7.19 1.84
N LEU A 61 5.70 8.09 1.34
CA LEU A 61 7.15 7.92 1.26
C LEU A 61 7.83 9.11 1.87
N GLY A 62 8.95 8.87 2.55
CA GLY A 62 9.75 9.96 3.10
C GLY A 62 10.97 9.46 3.83
N TYR A 63 11.78 10.39 4.28
CA TYR A 63 12.91 10.04 5.15
C TYR A 63 12.41 9.89 6.57
N GLU A 64 12.90 8.85 7.25
CA GLU A 64 12.55 8.62 8.64
C GLU A 64 13.14 9.71 9.52
N GLN A 65 12.31 10.27 10.40
CA GLN A 65 12.76 11.27 11.37
C GLN A 65 13.34 10.60 12.61
N ASP A 66 12.72 9.51 13.05
CA ASP A 66 13.13 8.77 14.24
C ASP A 66 13.33 7.29 13.89
N ALA A 67 14.09 6.59 14.72
CA ALA A 67 14.25 5.15 14.55
C ALA A 67 12.90 4.45 14.74
N PRO A 68 12.61 3.41 13.93
CA PRO A 68 11.36 2.68 14.09
C PRO A 68 11.28 1.98 15.44
N ALA A 69 10.08 1.86 15.97
CA ALA A 69 9.84 1.12 17.20
C ALA A 69 10.13 -0.37 16.98
N PRO A 70 10.61 -1.07 18.03
CA PRO A 70 10.81 -2.52 17.91
C PRO A 70 9.52 -3.24 17.54
N ALA A 71 9.65 -4.28 16.73
CA ALA A 71 8.50 -5.09 16.37
C ALA A 71 7.99 -5.87 17.59
N LYS A 72 6.67 -6.01 17.68
CA LYS A 72 6.07 -6.86 18.70
C LYS A 72 6.42 -8.32 18.43
N PRO A 73 6.52 -9.16 19.49
CA PRO A 73 6.75 -10.58 19.29
C PRO A 73 5.67 -11.19 18.39
N ARG A 74 6.09 -12.09 17.52
CA ARG A 74 5.18 -12.78 16.61
C ARG A 74 4.37 -13.83 17.38
N ARG A 75 3.12 -13.99 17.02
CA ARG A 75 2.31 -15.09 17.54
C ARG A 75 2.81 -16.39 16.93
N THR A 76 2.82 -17.43 17.75
CA THR A 76 3.22 -18.77 17.29
C THR A 76 2.07 -19.76 17.34
N ASP A 77 0.96 -19.40 17.99
CA ASP A 77 -0.20 -20.25 18.18
C ASP A 77 -1.14 -20.28 16.97
N ASN A 78 -0.84 -19.51 15.93
CA ASN A 78 -1.65 -19.41 14.71
C ASN A 78 -1.00 -20.07 13.49
N ILE A 79 0.02 -20.89 13.71
CA ILE A 79 0.72 -21.60 12.64
C ILE A 79 0.33 -23.07 12.69
N TYR A 80 -0.20 -23.57 11.59
CA TYR A 80 -0.64 -24.94 11.44
C TYR A 80 0.05 -25.57 10.24
N TYR A 81 0.55 -26.78 10.41
CA TYR A 81 1.26 -27.48 9.33
C TYR A 81 0.38 -28.60 8.78
N ILE A 82 0.28 -28.66 7.47
CA ILE A 82 -0.39 -29.76 6.77
C ILE A 82 0.70 -30.74 6.37
N ARG A 83 0.66 -31.96 6.94
CA ARG A 83 1.71 -32.96 6.72
C ARG A 83 1.10 -34.28 6.23
#